data_ec7cf7e4dc3acc763e9c52d37537239c
#
_entry.id   ec7cf7e4dc3acc763e9c52d37537239c
#
_cell.length_a   1.000
_cell.length_b   1.000
_cell.length_c   1.000
_cell.angle_alpha   90.00
_cell.angle_beta   90.00
_cell.angle_gamma   90.00
#
_symmetry.space_group_name_H-M   'P 1'
#
loop_
_entity.id
_entity.type
_entity.pdbx_description
1 polymer ?
#
loop_
_entity_poly.entity_id
_entity_poly.type
_entity_poly.pdbx_seq_one_letter_code
_entity_poly.pdbx_strand_id
1 'polypeptide(L)'
;FVGHAQSNWKLSIQTWTFHKYSFLESVAKADSLGVKYLEVYPGQKVGGDMPGVFSYTLDKNVRDKLKQYLIYRKIKVVALGVIDKYYYNKGNLENFFEFAKYMDISFITAEPEWEDLDEFNRLAAKYKVKVALHCHPKPSSHYWSPDSTLKAMQGRKNIGAWPDIGHWARNGVDIQDAMKKLEGKIWGLHLKDIRQFDNTAAEDTLLGKGVCDIPAVLKEIKRQKFKGVISLEYEVNPKHNMSEMHENVMYYLSQLGKL
;
A
#
# COMPACT_ATOMS: atom_id res chain seq x y z
N PHE A 1 3.72 29.81 -2.07
CA PHE A 1 4.61 28.71 -2.51
C PHE A 1 5.68 28.55 -1.45
N VAL A 2 5.47 27.69 -0.46
CA VAL A 2 6.53 27.26 0.45
C VAL A 2 7.27 26.17 -0.30
N GLY A 3 8.56 26.38 -0.59
CA GLY A 3 9.42 25.40 -1.21
C GLY A 3 9.49 24.17 -0.34
N HIS A 4 8.75 23.13 -0.71
CA HIS A 4 8.80 21.85 -0.05
C HIS A 4 10.18 21.27 -0.33
N ALA A 5 10.98 21.05 0.70
CA ALA A 5 12.09 20.12 0.61
C ALA A 5 11.52 18.82 0.04
N GLN A 6 11.88 18.52 -1.20
CA GLN A 6 11.35 17.38 -1.95
C GLN A 6 11.80 16.12 -1.23
N SER A 7 10.94 15.58 -0.37
CA SER A 7 11.17 14.23 0.16
C SER A 7 11.16 13.29 -1.05
N ASN A 8 12.15 12.39 -1.14
CA ASN A 8 12.18 11.36 -2.19
C ASN A 8 11.08 10.29 -2.00
N TRP A 9 10.09 10.55 -1.13
CA TRP A 9 8.99 9.65 -0.83
C TRP A 9 7.82 9.86 -1.78
N LYS A 10 7.22 8.77 -2.22
CA LYS A 10 6.03 8.82 -3.06
C LYS A 10 4.80 8.73 -2.17
N LEU A 11 4.05 9.81 -2.04
CA LEU A 11 2.74 9.78 -1.40
C LEU A 11 1.75 9.08 -2.33
N SER A 12 1.15 8.02 -1.83
CA SER A 12 0.17 7.16 -2.48
C SER A 12 -1.12 7.08 -1.65
N ILE A 13 -2.20 6.65 -2.26
CA ILE A 13 -3.41 6.21 -1.57
C ILE A 13 -3.65 4.75 -1.93
N GLN A 14 -3.88 3.90 -0.90
CA GLN A 14 -4.45 2.56 -1.09
C GLN A 14 -5.93 2.72 -1.48
N THR A 15 -6.30 2.23 -2.67
CA THR A 15 -7.65 2.44 -3.20
C THR A 15 -8.75 1.70 -2.45
N TRP A 16 -8.41 0.80 -1.52
CA TRP A 16 -9.36 0.25 -0.56
C TRP A 16 -10.06 1.34 0.25
N THR A 17 -9.40 2.45 0.52
CA THR A 17 -9.99 3.68 1.06
C THR A 17 -11.26 4.09 0.31
N PHE A 18 -11.31 3.82 -0.99
CA PHE A 18 -12.41 4.15 -1.90
C PHE A 18 -13.10 2.90 -2.46
N HIS A 19 -13.17 1.80 -1.69
CA HIS A 19 -13.72 0.50 -2.17
C HIS A 19 -15.22 0.55 -2.55
N LYS A 20 -15.92 1.61 -2.23
CA LYS A 20 -17.31 1.85 -2.70
C LYS A 20 -17.38 2.53 -4.07
N TYR A 21 -16.24 2.85 -4.66
CA TYR A 21 -16.11 3.53 -5.93
C TYR A 21 -15.33 2.67 -6.93
N SER A 22 -15.52 2.97 -8.21
CA SER A 22 -14.72 2.39 -9.28
C SER A 22 -13.27 2.90 -9.23
N PHE A 23 -12.39 2.23 -9.96
CA PHE A 23 -10.99 2.65 -10.07
C PHE A 23 -10.86 4.05 -10.71
N LEU A 24 -11.62 4.34 -11.78
CA LEU A 24 -11.58 5.67 -12.40
C LEU A 24 -12.05 6.78 -11.47
N GLU A 25 -13.07 6.50 -10.63
CA GLU A 25 -13.48 7.45 -9.59
C GLU A 25 -12.42 7.60 -8.51
N SER A 26 -11.74 6.51 -8.12
CA SER A 26 -10.61 6.57 -7.18
C SER A 26 -9.44 7.38 -7.73
N VAL A 27 -9.15 7.26 -9.02
CA VAL A 27 -8.17 8.11 -9.72
C VAL A 27 -8.57 9.58 -9.64
N ALA A 28 -9.83 9.91 -9.93
CA ALA A 28 -10.32 11.28 -9.86
C ALA A 28 -10.25 11.87 -8.44
N LYS A 29 -10.58 11.05 -7.43
CA LYS A 29 -10.47 11.43 -6.01
C LYS A 29 -9.02 11.70 -5.60
N ALA A 30 -8.10 10.80 -5.92
CA ALA A 30 -6.68 10.99 -5.65
C ALA A 30 -6.11 12.25 -6.33
N ASP A 31 -6.50 12.47 -7.59
CA ASP A 31 -6.10 13.66 -8.35
C ASP A 31 -6.59 14.95 -7.70
N SER A 32 -7.84 14.99 -7.22
CA SER A 32 -8.39 16.15 -6.51
C SER A 32 -7.70 16.42 -5.16
N LEU A 33 -7.11 15.40 -4.55
CA LEU A 33 -6.29 15.50 -3.34
C LEU A 33 -4.81 15.87 -3.66
N GLY A 34 -4.45 16.01 -4.92
CA GLY A 34 -3.07 16.27 -5.35
C GLY A 34 -2.14 15.05 -5.26
N VAL A 35 -2.68 13.85 -5.02
CA VAL A 35 -1.92 12.61 -4.91
C VAL A 35 -1.77 11.97 -6.28
N LYS A 36 -0.53 11.67 -6.68
CA LYS A 36 -0.20 11.18 -8.03
C LYS A 36 0.20 9.70 -8.09
N TYR A 37 0.22 9.03 -6.96
CA TYR A 37 0.51 7.60 -6.88
C TYR A 37 -0.65 6.85 -6.24
N LEU A 38 -0.88 5.63 -6.70
CA LEU A 38 -1.92 4.74 -6.16
C LEU A 38 -1.35 3.36 -5.88
N GLU A 39 -1.82 2.76 -4.82
CA GLU A 39 -1.79 1.34 -4.57
C GLU A 39 -3.20 0.81 -4.80
N VAL A 40 -3.37 -0.21 -5.65
CA VAL A 40 -4.69 -0.65 -6.11
C VAL A 40 -4.96 -2.08 -5.67
N TYR A 41 -6.10 -2.31 -5.02
CA TYR A 41 -6.50 -3.67 -4.67
C TYR A 41 -7.03 -4.43 -5.89
N PRO A 42 -6.69 -5.72 -6.05
CA PRO A 42 -7.19 -6.53 -7.15
C PRO A 42 -8.71 -6.72 -7.03
N GLY A 43 -9.40 -6.66 -8.18
CA GLY A 43 -10.86 -6.83 -8.21
C GLY A 43 -11.66 -5.53 -8.13
N GLN A 44 -11.04 -4.37 -7.98
CA GLN A 44 -11.75 -3.09 -8.06
C GLN A 44 -12.35 -2.91 -9.47
N LYS A 45 -13.66 -2.62 -9.57
CA LYS A 45 -14.29 -2.32 -10.88
C LYS A 45 -13.57 -1.16 -11.54
N VAL A 46 -13.28 -1.27 -12.85
CA VAL A 46 -12.60 -0.19 -13.58
C VAL A 46 -13.50 1.04 -13.65
N GLY A 47 -14.72 0.89 -14.15
CA GLY A 47 -15.71 1.98 -14.19
C GLY A 47 -15.70 2.75 -15.51
N GLY A 48 -16.61 3.74 -15.62
CA GLY A 48 -16.84 4.45 -16.85
C GLY A 48 -17.33 3.51 -17.97
N ASP A 49 -16.79 3.68 -19.16
CA ASP A 49 -17.01 2.83 -20.32
C ASP A 49 -16.02 1.65 -20.43
N MET A 50 -15.18 1.44 -19.42
CA MET A 50 -14.20 0.36 -19.37
C MET A 50 -14.72 -0.80 -18.52
N PRO A 51 -15.12 -1.92 -19.14
CA PRO A 51 -15.63 -3.09 -18.39
C PRO A 51 -14.53 -3.83 -17.66
N GLY A 52 -14.94 -4.62 -16.65
CA GLY A 52 -14.05 -5.51 -15.91
C GLY A 52 -13.55 -4.93 -14.59
N VAL A 53 -12.62 -5.64 -14.00
CA VAL A 53 -12.02 -5.31 -12.70
C VAL A 53 -10.51 -5.15 -12.84
N PHE A 54 -9.90 -4.31 -12.02
CA PHE A 54 -8.45 -4.10 -12.02
C PHE A 54 -7.73 -5.36 -11.56
N SER A 55 -7.39 -6.19 -12.53
CA SER A 55 -6.78 -7.51 -12.34
C SER A 55 -6.18 -8.02 -13.65
N TYR A 56 -5.45 -9.13 -13.57
CA TYR A 56 -4.94 -9.85 -14.75
C TYR A 56 -6.05 -10.36 -15.70
N THR A 57 -7.29 -10.40 -15.25
CA THR A 57 -8.45 -10.82 -16.07
C THR A 57 -8.94 -9.73 -17.02
N LEU A 58 -8.43 -8.50 -16.93
CA LEU A 58 -8.79 -7.42 -17.85
C LEU A 58 -8.39 -7.77 -19.29
N ASP A 59 -9.31 -7.50 -20.22
CA ASP A 59 -9.03 -7.54 -21.64
C ASP A 59 -7.86 -6.62 -22.03
N LYS A 60 -7.05 -7.04 -23.00
CA LYS A 60 -5.86 -6.28 -23.43
C LYS A 60 -6.21 -4.86 -23.87
N ASN A 61 -7.29 -4.69 -24.62
CA ASN A 61 -7.69 -3.36 -25.11
C ASN A 61 -8.09 -2.44 -23.95
N VAL A 62 -8.72 -2.99 -22.90
CA VAL A 62 -9.06 -2.24 -21.69
C VAL A 62 -7.78 -1.87 -20.93
N ARG A 63 -6.80 -2.78 -20.80
CA ARG A 63 -5.50 -2.48 -20.18
C ARG A 63 -4.78 -1.34 -20.92
N ASP A 64 -4.77 -1.36 -22.25
CA ASP A 64 -4.14 -0.32 -23.07
C ASP A 64 -4.81 1.05 -22.87
N LYS A 65 -6.16 1.09 -22.94
CA LYS A 65 -6.93 2.31 -22.66
C LYS A 65 -6.65 2.84 -21.25
N LEU A 66 -6.59 1.94 -20.27
CA LEU A 66 -6.35 2.30 -18.89
C LEU A 66 -4.94 2.88 -18.69
N LYS A 67 -3.92 2.31 -19.32
CA LYS A 67 -2.56 2.88 -19.32
C LYS A 67 -2.53 4.30 -19.90
N GLN A 68 -3.19 4.50 -21.06
CA GLN A 68 -3.28 5.82 -21.69
C GLN A 68 -4.00 6.83 -20.79
N TYR A 69 -5.09 6.41 -20.15
CA TYR A 69 -5.83 7.24 -19.21
C TYR A 69 -4.96 7.66 -18.01
N LEU A 70 -4.22 6.74 -17.42
CA LEU A 70 -3.31 7.02 -16.31
C LEU A 70 -2.19 7.99 -16.71
N ILE A 71 -1.62 7.81 -17.91
CA ILE A 71 -0.63 8.74 -18.46
C ILE A 71 -1.23 10.15 -18.65
N TYR A 72 -2.42 10.23 -19.24
CA TYR A 72 -3.13 11.49 -19.43
C TYR A 72 -3.39 12.21 -18.08
N ARG A 73 -3.82 11.46 -17.05
CA ARG A 73 -4.06 12.01 -15.70
C ARG A 73 -2.77 12.28 -14.92
N LYS A 74 -1.61 11.87 -15.44
CA LYS A 74 -0.32 11.92 -14.75
C LYS A 74 -0.37 11.21 -13.38
N ILE A 75 -1.08 10.11 -13.31
CA ILE A 75 -1.19 9.24 -12.13
C ILE A 75 -0.51 7.92 -12.44
N LYS A 76 0.22 7.39 -11.46
CA LYS A 76 0.93 6.12 -11.56
C LYS A 76 0.43 5.15 -10.50
N VAL A 77 0.04 3.95 -10.92
CA VAL A 77 -0.14 2.83 -10.00
C VAL A 77 1.25 2.29 -9.66
N VAL A 78 1.63 2.36 -8.39
CA VAL A 78 2.97 1.95 -7.91
C VAL A 78 2.94 0.56 -7.29
N ALA A 79 1.80 0.14 -6.75
CA ALA A 79 1.63 -1.16 -6.12
C ALA A 79 0.26 -1.77 -6.46
N LEU A 80 0.24 -3.10 -6.54
CA LEU A 80 -0.96 -3.94 -6.70
C LEU A 80 -1.08 -4.83 -5.47
N GLY A 81 -2.16 -4.72 -4.74
CA GLY A 81 -2.43 -5.55 -3.56
C GLY A 81 -3.41 -4.91 -2.57
N VAL A 82 -3.72 -5.57 -1.48
CA VAL A 82 -2.95 -6.71 -0.92
C VAL A 82 -3.41 -8.03 -1.58
N ILE A 83 -2.44 -8.81 -2.06
CA ILE A 83 -2.69 -10.13 -2.65
C ILE A 83 -2.45 -11.19 -1.58
N ASP A 84 -3.52 -11.84 -1.14
CA ASP A 84 -3.53 -12.93 -0.18
C ASP A 84 -4.12 -14.22 -0.78
N LYS A 85 -4.27 -15.26 0.01
CA LYS A 85 -4.82 -16.57 -0.39
C LYS A 85 -6.23 -16.51 -1.02
N TYR A 86 -6.97 -15.43 -0.87
CA TYR A 86 -8.29 -15.26 -1.51
C TYR A 86 -8.18 -14.82 -2.97
N TYR A 87 -7.07 -14.21 -3.34
CA TYR A 87 -6.83 -13.73 -4.70
C TYR A 87 -6.00 -14.67 -5.54
N TYR A 88 -5.07 -15.44 -4.95
CA TYR A 88 -4.18 -16.28 -5.71
C TYR A 88 -4.30 -17.77 -5.35
N ASN A 89 -3.87 -18.59 -6.30
CA ASN A 89 -3.54 -20.00 -6.15
C ASN A 89 -2.36 -20.31 -7.08
N LYS A 90 -1.84 -21.54 -7.03
CA LYS A 90 -0.68 -21.94 -7.87
C LYS A 90 -0.93 -21.80 -9.37
N GLY A 91 -2.19 -21.86 -9.82
CA GLY A 91 -2.53 -21.76 -11.24
C GLY A 91 -2.64 -20.33 -11.77
N ASN A 92 -2.83 -19.33 -10.91
CA ASN A 92 -3.05 -17.95 -11.34
C ASN A 92 -2.02 -16.93 -10.80
N LEU A 93 -1.14 -17.35 -9.88
CA LEU A 93 -0.18 -16.45 -9.23
C LEU A 93 0.69 -15.70 -10.25
N GLU A 94 1.22 -16.39 -11.23
CA GLU A 94 2.09 -15.80 -12.25
C GLU A 94 1.39 -14.70 -13.06
N ASN A 95 0.08 -14.83 -13.31
CA ASN A 95 -0.69 -13.86 -14.05
C ASN A 95 -0.72 -12.47 -13.35
N PHE A 96 -0.65 -12.42 -12.01
CA PHE A 96 -0.54 -11.15 -11.28
C PHE A 96 0.78 -10.44 -11.58
N PHE A 97 1.87 -11.18 -11.69
CA PHE A 97 3.18 -10.60 -12.02
C PHE A 97 3.26 -10.14 -13.47
N GLU A 98 2.67 -10.90 -14.41
CA GLU A 98 2.53 -10.49 -15.81
C GLU A 98 1.72 -9.21 -15.91
N PHE A 99 0.58 -9.15 -15.24
CA PHE A 99 -0.28 -7.97 -15.21
C PHE A 99 0.43 -6.76 -14.60
N ALA A 100 1.09 -6.93 -13.45
CA ALA A 100 1.86 -5.86 -12.82
C ALA A 100 2.97 -5.34 -13.75
N LYS A 101 3.69 -6.26 -14.41
CA LYS A 101 4.71 -5.90 -15.41
C LYS A 101 4.11 -5.15 -16.60
N TYR A 102 2.97 -5.62 -17.14
CA TYR A 102 2.27 -4.98 -18.24
C TYR A 102 1.81 -3.56 -17.91
N MET A 103 1.31 -3.35 -16.69
CA MET A 103 0.82 -2.06 -16.20
C MET A 103 1.92 -1.15 -15.64
N ASP A 104 3.20 -1.53 -15.75
CA ASP A 104 4.36 -0.78 -15.20
C ASP A 104 4.29 -0.57 -13.68
N ILE A 105 3.67 -1.51 -12.97
CA ILE A 105 3.56 -1.53 -11.51
C ILE A 105 4.86 -2.08 -10.92
N SER A 106 5.41 -1.36 -9.93
CA SER A 106 6.73 -1.69 -9.37
C SER A 106 6.68 -2.71 -8.23
N PHE A 107 5.54 -2.76 -7.51
CA PHE A 107 5.39 -3.60 -6.33
C PHE A 107 4.10 -4.42 -6.39
N ILE A 108 4.17 -5.64 -5.89
CA ILE A 108 3.01 -6.40 -5.43
C ILE A 108 3.07 -6.38 -3.92
N THR A 109 2.07 -5.78 -3.25
CA THR A 109 1.88 -5.93 -1.81
C THR A 109 1.10 -7.21 -1.56
N ALA A 110 1.59 -8.06 -0.66
CA ALA A 110 1.06 -9.39 -0.52
C ALA A 110 1.21 -9.97 0.88
N GLU A 111 0.37 -10.97 1.16
CA GLU A 111 0.45 -11.85 2.34
C GLU A 111 0.43 -13.32 1.91
N PRO A 112 1.55 -13.80 1.33
CA PRO A 112 1.65 -15.18 0.88
C PRO A 112 1.52 -16.19 2.03
N GLU A 113 1.02 -17.40 1.73
CA GLU A 113 1.24 -18.53 2.62
C GLU A 113 2.75 -18.86 2.67
N TRP A 114 3.21 -19.42 3.80
CA TRP A 114 4.64 -19.66 4.02
C TRP A 114 5.29 -20.53 2.94
N GLU A 115 4.57 -21.53 2.46
CA GLU A 115 5.00 -22.45 1.41
C GLU A 115 5.13 -21.81 0.03
N ASP A 116 4.49 -20.65 -0.19
CA ASP A 116 4.50 -19.97 -1.49
C ASP A 116 5.55 -18.86 -1.58
N LEU A 117 6.22 -18.51 -0.48
CA LEU A 117 7.20 -17.42 -0.43
C LEU A 117 8.32 -17.56 -1.47
N ASP A 118 8.82 -18.77 -1.71
CA ASP A 118 9.89 -18.99 -2.68
C ASP A 118 9.39 -18.80 -4.11
N GLU A 119 8.15 -19.16 -4.40
CA GLU A 119 7.53 -18.92 -5.69
C GLU A 119 7.27 -17.41 -5.92
N PHE A 120 6.78 -16.67 -4.91
CA PHE A 120 6.68 -15.21 -4.99
C PHE A 120 8.05 -14.57 -5.26
N ASN A 121 9.11 -15.01 -4.56
CA ASN A 121 10.46 -14.49 -4.77
C ASN A 121 11.01 -14.82 -6.19
N ARG A 122 10.73 -16.02 -6.71
CA ARG A 122 11.11 -16.45 -8.06
C ARG A 122 10.41 -15.61 -9.13
N LEU A 123 9.10 -15.43 -9.01
CA LEU A 123 8.30 -14.63 -9.95
C LEU A 123 8.68 -13.16 -9.88
N ALA A 124 8.94 -12.61 -8.69
CA ALA A 124 9.46 -11.27 -8.50
C ALA A 124 10.74 -11.03 -9.30
N ALA A 125 11.68 -11.98 -9.26
CA ALA A 125 12.91 -11.93 -10.05
C ALA A 125 12.63 -12.00 -11.56
N LYS A 126 11.77 -12.96 -11.98
CA LYS A 126 11.42 -13.19 -13.39
C LYS A 126 10.82 -11.94 -14.04
N TYR A 127 9.86 -11.33 -13.39
CA TYR A 127 9.11 -10.20 -13.94
C TYR A 127 9.72 -8.82 -13.58
N LYS A 128 10.74 -8.78 -12.71
CA LYS A 128 11.33 -7.55 -12.17
C LYS A 128 10.27 -6.67 -11.46
N VAL A 129 9.35 -7.31 -10.76
CA VAL A 129 8.32 -6.71 -9.90
C VAL A 129 8.62 -7.14 -8.48
N LYS A 130 8.81 -6.21 -7.56
CA LYS A 130 9.15 -6.52 -6.17
C LYS A 130 7.92 -6.97 -5.40
N VAL A 131 8.09 -7.92 -4.49
CA VAL A 131 7.05 -8.33 -3.54
C VAL A 131 7.31 -7.64 -2.20
N ALA A 132 6.30 -7.00 -1.64
CA ALA A 132 6.40 -6.31 -0.37
C ALA A 132 5.36 -6.86 0.60
N LEU A 133 5.81 -7.44 1.72
CA LEU A 133 4.96 -8.09 2.69
C LEU A 133 4.17 -7.07 3.47
N HIS A 134 2.87 -7.14 3.33
CA HIS A 134 1.88 -6.40 4.12
C HIS A 134 1.55 -7.17 5.41
N CYS A 135 0.81 -6.56 6.32
CA CYS A 135 0.34 -7.21 7.54
C CYS A 135 -1.08 -6.77 7.89
N HIS A 136 -1.97 -7.73 8.09
CA HIS A 136 -3.24 -7.55 8.78
C HIS A 136 -3.14 -7.96 10.25
N PRO A 137 -4.17 -7.69 11.08
CA PRO A 137 -4.17 -8.14 12.46
C PRO A 137 -4.25 -9.68 12.59
N LYS A 138 -3.78 -10.20 13.73
CA LYS A 138 -4.04 -11.59 14.13
C LYS A 138 -5.54 -11.87 14.19
N PRO A 139 -5.99 -13.09 13.83
CA PRO A 139 -5.21 -14.21 13.30
C PRO A 139 -5.12 -14.24 11.77
N SER A 140 -5.58 -13.19 11.07
CA SER A 140 -5.73 -13.18 9.60
C SER A 140 -4.42 -13.10 8.84
N SER A 141 -3.34 -12.59 9.44
CA SER A 141 -2.04 -12.44 8.80
C SER A 141 -0.93 -13.23 9.49
N HIS A 142 -0.08 -13.87 8.70
CA HIS A 142 1.17 -14.46 9.16
C HIS A 142 2.22 -13.39 9.51
N TYR A 143 2.09 -12.20 8.92
CA TYR A 143 3.11 -11.12 8.97
C TYR A 143 2.76 -10.01 9.95
N TRP A 144 1.87 -10.29 10.91
CA TRP A 144 1.39 -9.34 11.92
C TRP A 144 2.50 -8.73 12.78
N SER A 145 3.70 -9.34 12.82
CA SER A 145 4.84 -8.84 13.58
C SER A 145 6.07 -8.61 12.70
N PRO A 146 6.99 -7.69 13.08
CA PRO A 146 8.23 -7.49 12.35
C PRO A 146 9.10 -8.74 12.32
N ASP A 147 9.06 -9.57 13.36
CA ASP A 147 9.88 -10.80 13.44
C ASP A 147 9.40 -11.85 12.43
N SER A 148 8.07 -12.03 12.26
CA SER A 148 7.53 -12.92 11.23
C SER A 148 7.84 -12.41 9.82
N THR A 149 7.77 -11.09 9.60
CA THR A 149 8.14 -10.45 8.33
C THR A 149 9.62 -10.69 8.02
N LEU A 150 10.52 -10.48 8.99
CA LEU A 150 11.96 -10.75 8.83
C LEU A 150 12.25 -12.20 8.48
N LYS A 151 11.57 -13.14 9.16
CA LYS A 151 11.69 -14.58 8.89
C LYS A 151 11.29 -14.91 7.45
N ALA A 152 10.19 -14.33 6.97
CA ALA A 152 9.72 -14.53 5.60
C ALA A 152 10.67 -13.98 4.54
N MET A 153 11.38 -12.90 4.84
CA MET A 153 12.34 -12.27 3.93
C MET A 153 13.70 -12.98 3.90
N GLN A 154 13.98 -13.85 4.87
CA GLN A 154 15.28 -14.51 4.99
C GLN A 154 15.64 -15.31 3.71
N GLY A 155 16.78 -14.99 3.09
CA GLY A 155 17.23 -15.61 1.85
C GLY A 155 16.49 -15.13 0.57
N ARG A 156 15.50 -14.25 0.67
CA ARG A 156 14.62 -13.82 -0.43
C ARG A 156 14.82 -12.34 -0.77
N LYS A 157 15.80 -12.05 -1.62
CA LYS A 157 16.22 -10.68 -1.96
C LYS A 157 15.19 -9.84 -2.73
N ASN A 158 14.17 -10.48 -3.31
CA ASN A 158 13.11 -9.80 -4.06
C ASN A 158 11.84 -9.60 -3.21
N ILE A 159 11.91 -9.94 -1.93
CA ILE A 159 10.85 -9.72 -0.94
C ILE A 159 11.33 -8.69 0.08
N GLY A 160 10.53 -7.65 0.30
CA GLY A 160 10.74 -6.60 1.29
C GLY A 160 9.54 -6.43 2.19
N ALA A 161 9.54 -5.40 3.02
CA ALA A 161 8.45 -5.09 3.93
C ALA A 161 7.60 -3.92 3.43
N TRP A 162 6.28 -4.02 3.67
CA TRP A 162 5.28 -2.98 3.47
C TRP A 162 4.33 -2.96 4.66
N PRO A 163 4.83 -2.61 5.85
CA PRO A 163 4.02 -2.66 7.05
C PRO A 163 2.84 -1.69 7.00
N ASP A 164 1.72 -2.11 7.60
CA ASP A 164 0.64 -1.24 8.02
C ASP A 164 0.82 -0.92 9.51
N ILE A 165 1.15 0.33 9.82
CA ILE A 165 1.44 0.73 11.20
C ILE A 165 0.20 0.73 12.10
N GLY A 166 -1.00 0.95 11.54
CA GLY A 166 -2.25 0.81 12.26
C GLY A 166 -2.53 -0.64 12.63
N HIS A 167 -2.25 -1.58 11.72
CA HIS A 167 -2.37 -3.00 12.04
C HIS A 167 -1.32 -3.48 13.04
N TRP A 168 -0.11 -2.92 13.02
CA TRP A 168 0.85 -3.16 14.11
C TRP A 168 0.30 -2.68 15.45
N ALA A 169 -0.24 -1.47 15.51
CA ALA A 169 -0.84 -0.94 16.73
C ALA A 169 -2.03 -1.79 17.21
N ARG A 170 -2.87 -2.31 16.30
CA ARG A 170 -3.95 -3.26 16.59
C ARG A 170 -3.46 -4.55 17.24
N ASN A 171 -2.25 -4.98 16.92
CA ASN A 171 -1.62 -6.18 17.47
C ASN A 171 -0.77 -5.94 18.72
N GLY A 172 -0.76 -4.73 19.28
CA GLY A 172 0.08 -4.37 20.41
C GLY A 172 1.58 -4.31 20.08
N VAL A 173 1.94 -4.15 18.81
CA VAL A 173 3.33 -4.04 18.36
C VAL A 173 3.82 -2.61 18.55
N ASP A 174 4.95 -2.43 19.23
CA ASP A 174 5.62 -1.15 19.31
C ASP A 174 6.13 -0.74 17.91
N ILE A 175 5.55 0.33 17.37
CA ILE A 175 5.81 0.78 16.00
C ILE A 175 7.27 1.21 15.83
N GLN A 176 7.85 1.90 16.82
CA GLN A 176 9.22 2.42 16.72
C GLN A 176 10.25 1.29 16.73
N ASP A 177 10.04 0.30 17.58
CA ASP A 177 10.91 -0.89 17.63
C ASP A 177 10.75 -1.74 16.37
N ALA A 178 9.52 -1.91 15.87
CA ALA A 178 9.25 -2.62 14.63
C ALA A 178 9.93 -1.96 13.43
N MET A 179 9.85 -0.62 13.32
CA MET A 179 10.51 0.15 12.26
C MET A 179 12.03 -0.02 12.30
N LYS A 180 12.65 0.03 13.50
CA LYS A 180 14.10 -0.20 13.67
C LYS A 180 14.51 -1.62 13.29
N LYS A 181 13.73 -2.63 13.70
CA LYS A 181 13.99 -4.04 13.33
C LYS A 181 13.98 -4.24 11.80
N LEU A 182 13.13 -3.52 11.09
CA LEU A 182 13.01 -3.61 9.62
C LEU A 182 13.89 -2.59 8.89
N GLU A 183 14.86 -1.95 9.55
CA GLU A 183 15.73 -0.94 8.92
C GLU A 183 16.39 -1.46 7.63
N GLY A 184 16.29 -0.66 6.58
CA GLY A 184 16.81 -0.98 5.25
C GLY A 184 16.00 -2.00 4.46
N LYS A 185 14.89 -2.52 5.01
CA LYS A 185 14.04 -3.56 4.40
C LYS A 185 12.64 -3.05 4.06
N ILE A 186 12.26 -1.87 4.50
CA ILE A 186 10.96 -1.24 4.25
C ILE A 186 11.00 -0.60 2.86
N TRP A 187 10.12 -1.03 1.96
CA TRP A 187 9.99 -0.49 0.59
C TRP A 187 8.78 0.40 0.41
N GLY A 188 7.80 0.23 1.27
CA GLY A 188 6.65 1.09 1.42
C GLY A 188 6.01 0.84 2.77
N LEU A 189 4.98 1.61 3.10
CA LEU A 189 4.19 1.41 4.31
C LEU A 189 2.78 1.96 4.11
N HIS A 190 1.81 1.38 4.81
CA HIS A 190 0.52 2.03 5.02
C HIS A 190 0.61 2.95 6.21
N LEU A 191 0.34 4.22 5.95
CA LEU A 191 0.22 5.23 6.99
C LEU A 191 -1.26 5.30 7.38
N LYS A 192 -1.57 4.64 8.48
CA LYS A 192 -2.90 4.49 9.06
C LYS A 192 -2.82 4.84 10.54
N ASP A 193 -3.81 5.54 11.07
CA ASP A 193 -3.93 5.81 12.50
C ASP A 193 -5.20 5.17 13.05
N ILE A 194 -5.18 4.69 14.27
CA ILE A 194 -6.27 3.96 14.90
C ILE A 194 -6.57 4.49 16.29
N ARG A 195 -7.81 4.25 16.77
CA ARG A 195 -8.28 4.83 18.03
C ARG A 195 -7.69 4.20 19.29
N GLN A 196 -7.33 2.91 19.25
CA GLN A 196 -6.92 2.17 20.46
C GLN A 196 -5.77 1.21 20.15
N PHE A 197 -4.75 1.26 21.00
CA PHE A 197 -3.62 0.33 20.95
C PHE A 197 -4.01 -1.05 21.50
N ASP A 198 -3.40 -2.11 20.97
CA ASP A 198 -3.63 -3.52 21.36
C ASP A 198 -5.10 -3.95 21.32
N ASN A 199 -5.80 -3.48 20.30
CA ASN A 199 -7.19 -3.84 20.06
C ASN A 199 -7.40 -4.11 18.57
N THR A 200 -7.56 -5.39 18.20
CA THR A 200 -7.73 -5.82 16.81
C THR A 200 -9.01 -5.30 16.15
N ALA A 201 -10.01 -4.87 16.94
CA ALA A 201 -11.25 -4.27 16.49
C ALA A 201 -11.23 -2.73 16.46
N ALA A 202 -10.08 -2.09 16.81
CA ALA A 202 -10.00 -0.64 16.82
C ALA A 202 -10.26 -0.05 15.44
N GLU A 203 -11.14 0.95 15.39
CA GLU A 203 -11.44 1.70 14.16
C GLU A 203 -10.28 2.62 13.77
N ASP A 204 -10.17 2.89 12.45
CA ASP A 204 -9.31 3.94 11.96
C ASP A 204 -9.76 5.31 12.48
N THR A 205 -8.82 6.23 12.55
CA THR A 205 -9.08 7.65 12.81
C THR A 205 -8.20 8.52 11.91
N LEU A 206 -8.42 9.82 11.93
CA LEU A 206 -7.58 10.77 11.20
C LEU A 206 -6.13 10.70 11.69
N LEU A 207 -5.18 10.84 10.78
CA LEU A 207 -3.76 10.87 11.12
C LEU A 207 -3.47 11.92 12.20
N GLY A 208 -2.77 11.50 13.24
CA GLY A 208 -2.42 12.32 14.41
C GLY A 208 -3.57 12.52 15.42
N LYS A 209 -4.67 11.80 15.27
CA LYS A 209 -5.77 11.75 16.22
C LYS A 209 -5.89 10.41 16.96
N GLY A 210 -5.07 9.46 16.59
CA GLY A 210 -5.04 8.12 17.16
C GLY A 210 -3.81 7.86 18.01
N VAL A 211 -3.47 6.59 18.09
CA VAL A 211 -2.40 6.08 18.96
C VAL A 211 -1.08 5.85 18.21
N CYS A 212 -1.06 5.95 16.88
CA CYS A 212 0.15 5.83 16.08
C CYS A 212 0.88 7.18 16.08
N ASP A 213 2.05 7.25 16.68
CA ASP A 213 2.88 8.47 16.66
C ASP A 213 3.42 8.72 15.24
N ILE A 214 2.56 9.29 14.38
CA ILE A 214 2.88 9.57 12.97
C ILE A 214 4.16 10.44 12.83
N PRO A 215 4.35 11.52 13.61
CA PRO A 215 5.59 12.29 13.57
C PRO A 215 6.85 11.45 13.86
N ALA A 216 6.79 10.53 14.83
CA ALA A 216 7.91 9.66 15.16
C ALA A 216 8.20 8.65 14.04
N VAL A 217 7.14 8.08 13.41
CA VAL A 217 7.28 7.21 12.23
C VAL A 217 8.00 7.94 11.08
N LEU A 218 7.55 9.15 10.75
CA LEU A 218 8.14 9.92 9.66
C LEU A 218 9.61 10.32 9.96
N LYS A 219 9.94 10.67 11.21
CA LYS A 219 11.32 10.92 11.62
C LYS A 219 12.19 9.67 11.50
N GLU A 220 11.65 8.51 11.87
CA GLU A 220 12.38 7.25 11.81
C GLU A 220 12.68 6.83 10.37
N ILE A 221 11.71 6.89 9.45
CA ILE A 221 11.97 6.57 8.02
C ILE A 221 12.93 7.59 7.39
N LYS A 222 12.90 8.87 7.82
CA LYS A 222 13.90 9.86 7.41
C LYS A 222 15.29 9.47 7.89
N ARG A 223 15.45 9.06 9.17
CA ARG A 223 16.71 8.57 9.74
C ARG A 223 17.24 7.39 8.92
N GLN A 224 16.36 6.46 8.52
CA GLN A 224 16.67 5.30 7.68
C GLN A 224 16.99 5.65 6.22
N LYS A 225 16.91 6.92 5.80
CA LYS A 225 17.06 7.35 4.41
C LYS A 225 16.12 6.64 3.45
N PHE A 226 14.90 6.38 3.91
CA PHE A 226 13.85 5.75 3.13
C PHE A 226 13.59 6.48 1.80
N LYS A 227 13.33 5.70 0.73
CA LYS A 227 13.06 6.22 -0.63
C LYS A 227 11.85 5.53 -1.27
N GLY A 228 10.99 4.99 -0.44
CA GLY A 228 9.86 4.16 -0.87
C GLY A 228 8.55 4.91 -1.06
N VAL A 229 7.48 4.17 -0.86
CA VAL A 229 6.10 4.62 -1.01
C VAL A 229 5.44 4.72 0.37
N ILE A 230 4.71 5.80 0.61
CA ILE A 230 3.83 5.96 1.76
C ILE A 230 2.41 5.97 1.21
N SER A 231 1.67 4.90 1.47
CA SER A 231 0.26 4.76 1.09
C SER A 231 -0.63 5.17 2.27
N LEU A 232 -1.42 6.23 2.09
CA LEU A 232 -2.49 6.54 3.03
C LEU A 232 -3.60 5.51 2.87
N GLU A 233 -4.07 4.97 3.98
CA GLU A 233 -5.25 4.13 4.01
C GLU A 233 -6.18 4.55 5.15
N TYR A 234 -7.49 4.65 4.84
CA TYR A 234 -8.52 5.08 5.77
C TYR A 234 -9.84 4.42 5.42
N GLU A 235 -10.35 3.58 6.30
CA GLU A 235 -11.47 2.68 5.99
C GLU A 235 -12.83 3.16 6.55
N VAL A 236 -12.83 4.26 7.31
CA VAL A 236 -14.06 4.81 7.88
C VAL A 236 -14.82 5.58 6.80
N ASN A 237 -16.15 5.48 6.84
CA ASN A 237 -17.08 6.22 5.99
C ASN A 237 -16.75 6.18 4.47
N PRO A 238 -16.52 4.99 3.88
CA PRO A 238 -15.93 4.86 2.53
C PRO A 238 -16.77 5.46 1.39
N LYS A 239 -18.03 5.80 1.64
CA LYS A 239 -18.89 6.51 0.67
C LYS A 239 -18.73 8.04 0.74
N HIS A 240 -18.24 8.59 1.84
CA HIS A 240 -18.23 10.04 2.08
C HIS A 240 -16.96 10.53 2.78
N ASN A 241 -15.81 9.87 2.55
CA ASN A 241 -14.56 10.12 3.26
C ASN A 241 -13.60 11.13 2.59
N MET A 242 -14.06 11.92 1.63
CA MET A 242 -13.18 12.85 0.92
C MET A 242 -12.67 13.98 1.80
N SER A 243 -13.49 14.48 2.74
CA SER A 243 -13.09 15.51 3.71
C SER A 243 -11.98 14.98 4.62
N GLU A 244 -12.19 13.78 5.16
CA GLU A 244 -11.24 13.09 6.03
C GLU A 244 -9.93 12.77 5.30
N MET A 245 -10.02 12.34 4.04
CA MET A 245 -8.83 12.10 3.22
C MET A 245 -8.07 13.39 2.91
N HIS A 246 -8.77 14.50 2.68
CA HIS A 246 -8.13 15.81 2.55
C HIS A 246 -7.40 16.19 3.84
N GLU A 247 -8.01 16.01 5.02
CA GLU A 247 -7.36 16.26 6.30
C GLU A 247 -6.12 15.39 6.50
N ASN A 248 -6.20 14.10 6.17
CA ASN A 248 -5.07 13.17 6.23
C ASN A 248 -3.91 13.60 5.33
N VAL A 249 -4.19 14.00 4.08
CA VAL A 249 -3.17 14.50 3.15
C VAL A 249 -2.54 15.78 3.68
N MET A 250 -3.35 16.74 4.15
CA MET A 250 -2.85 18.01 4.69
C MET A 250 -2.03 17.81 5.96
N TYR A 251 -2.48 16.91 6.85
CA TYR A 251 -1.72 16.56 8.05
C TYR A 251 -0.36 15.97 7.67
N TYR A 252 -0.31 14.97 6.77
CA TYR A 252 0.93 14.38 6.29
C TYR A 252 1.89 15.45 5.73
N LEU A 253 1.40 16.33 4.84
CA LEU A 253 2.21 17.41 4.26
C LEU A 253 2.73 18.38 5.33
N SER A 254 1.90 18.68 6.34
CA SER A 254 2.32 19.54 7.46
C SER A 254 3.44 18.92 8.30
N GLN A 255 3.43 17.59 8.48
CA GLN A 255 4.50 16.89 9.19
C GLN A 255 5.79 16.83 8.34
N LEU A 256 5.70 16.66 7.03
CA LEU A 256 6.87 16.74 6.15
C LEU A 256 7.59 18.09 6.25
N GLY A 257 6.84 19.17 6.36
CA GLY A 257 7.40 20.53 6.53
C GLY A 257 8.16 20.73 7.85
N LYS A 258 8.00 19.83 8.82
CA LYS A 258 8.68 19.85 10.14
C LYS A 258 9.90 18.93 10.22
N LEU A 259 10.12 18.11 9.20
CA LEU A 259 11.26 17.18 9.13
C LEU A 259 12.51 17.89 8.59
#